data_b817f44918648e398511f9089415e35a
#
_entry.id   b817f44918648e398511f9089415e35a
#
_cell.length_a   1.000
_cell.length_b   1.000
_cell.length_c   1.000
_cell.angle_alpha   90.00
_cell.angle_beta   90.00
_cell.angle_gamma   90.00
#
_symmetry.space_group_name_H-M   'P 1'
#
loop_
_entity.id
_entity.type
_entity.pdbx_description
1 polymer ?
#
loop_
_entity_poly.entity_id
_entity_poly.type
_entity_poly.pdbx_seq_one_letter_code
_entity_poly.pdbx_strand_id
1 'polypeptide(L)'
;VCMDVKMPRMDGIAAAGIICDENIAPVVMLTAFSQTDLVKKATGAGAMAYVTKPYEESKLLPTLEVAMGRFAEINDLLDNVERSERKLQETTDQLKETEEKLKKAEDTLEERKLVDRAKGLLMDKADFSEQGAFRWIQKTSMDQRIPKKRLAQAIIAKYGDPKPSETDER
;
A
#
# COMPACT_ATOMS: atom_id res chain seq x y z
N VAL A 1 -14.01 7.06 -32.23
CA VAL A 1 -15.42 7.28 -32.62
C VAL A 1 -15.59 8.73 -33.06
N CYS A 2 -16.23 8.95 -34.25
CA CYS A 2 -16.69 10.28 -34.65
C CYS A 2 -18.15 10.44 -34.24
N MET A 3 -18.45 11.47 -33.46
CA MET A 3 -19.76 11.66 -32.83
C MET A 3 -20.34 13.03 -33.19
N ASP A 4 -21.55 13.06 -33.74
CA ASP A 4 -22.27 14.33 -33.92
C ASP A 4 -22.80 14.82 -32.55
N VAL A 5 -22.74 16.11 -32.31
CA VAL A 5 -23.32 16.72 -31.10
C VAL A 5 -24.83 16.54 -31.07
N LYS A 6 -25.51 16.86 -32.17
CA LYS A 6 -26.98 16.78 -32.24
C LYS A 6 -27.40 15.43 -32.81
N MET A 7 -27.82 14.51 -31.96
CA MET A 7 -28.37 13.23 -32.39
C MET A 7 -29.79 13.03 -31.85
N PRO A 8 -30.67 12.25 -32.54
CA PRO A 8 -31.98 11.89 -32.01
C PRO A 8 -31.82 10.94 -30.81
N ARG A 9 -32.70 11.09 -29.84
CA ARG A 9 -32.80 10.25 -28.60
C ARG A 9 -31.74 10.56 -27.54
N MET A 10 -30.46 10.60 -27.87
CA MET A 10 -29.36 10.90 -26.93
C MET A 10 -28.47 12.01 -27.52
N ASP A 11 -28.13 12.98 -26.71
CA ASP A 11 -27.16 14.02 -27.08
C ASP A 11 -25.76 13.40 -27.22
N GLY A 12 -25.04 13.78 -28.28
CA GLY A 12 -23.68 13.27 -28.54
C GLY A 12 -22.69 13.57 -27.45
N ILE A 13 -22.84 14.65 -26.68
CA ILE A 13 -21.99 14.97 -25.55
C ILE A 13 -22.23 13.97 -24.40
N ALA A 14 -23.48 13.59 -24.13
CA ALA A 14 -23.82 12.60 -23.14
C ALA A 14 -23.31 11.21 -23.55
N ALA A 15 -23.45 10.85 -24.83
CA ALA A 15 -22.91 9.58 -25.35
C ALA A 15 -21.38 9.54 -25.29
N ALA A 16 -20.71 10.67 -25.59
CA ALA A 16 -19.26 10.80 -25.48
C ALA A 16 -18.78 10.58 -24.04
N GLY A 17 -19.51 11.15 -23.06
CA GLY A 17 -19.21 10.95 -21.63
C GLY A 17 -19.18 9.48 -21.26
N ILE A 18 -20.19 8.72 -21.62
CA ILE A 18 -20.26 7.27 -21.34
C ILE A 18 -19.08 6.52 -21.99
N ILE A 19 -18.78 6.78 -23.25
CA ILE A 19 -17.68 6.13 -23.97
C ILE A 19 -16.32 6.46 -23.36
N CYS A 20 -16.13 7.70 -22.92
CA CYS A 20 -14.88 8.15 -22.32
C CYS A 20 -14.73 7.67 -20.87
N ASP A 21 -15.80 7.70 -20.05
CA ASP A 21 -15.79 7.23 -18.67
C ASP A 21 -15.50 5.72 -18.58
N GLU A 22 -16.06 4.95 -19.53
CA GLU A 22 -15.79 3.52 -19.63
C GLU A 22 -14.49 3.19 -20.40
N ASN A 23 -13.78 4.21 -20.87
CA ASN A 23 -12.52 4.09 -21.64
C ASN A 23 -12.63 3.15 -22.86
N ILE A 24 -13.80 3.17 -23.56
CA ILE A 24 -14.09 2.26 -24.67
C ILE A 24 -13.30 2.63 -25.94
N ALA A 25 -13.29 3.92 -26.30
CA ALA A 25 -12.64 4.40 -27.50
C ALA A 25 -12.44 5.93 -27.49
N PRO A 26 -11.46 6.45 -28.25
CA PRO A 26 -11.28 7.90 -28.42
C PRO A 26 -12.48 8.52 -29.14
N VAL A 27 -12.99 9.62 -28.59
CA VAL A 27 -14.13 10.34 -29.17
C VAL A 27 -13.67 11.65 -29.79
N VAL A 28 -14.03 11.87 -31.06
CA VAL A 28 -13.88 13.13 -31.79
C VAL A 28 -15.28 13.64 -32.10
N MET A 29 -15.60 14.84 -31.59
CA MET A 29 -16.91 15.45 -31.79
C MET A 29 -17.00 16.16 -33.14
N LEU A 30 -18.10 15.92 -33.83
CA LEU A 30 -18.45 16.65 -35.07
C LEU A 30 -19.52 17.71 -34.74
N THR A 31 -19.24 18.96 -35.00
CA THR A 31 -20.15 20.06 -34.63
C THR A 31 -20.40 21.04 -35.80
N ALA A 32 -21.61 21.52 -35.90
CA ALA A 32 -21.95 22.59 -36.86
C ALA A 32 -21.58 24.00 -36.33
N PHE A 33 -21.18 24.14 -35.06
CA PHE A 33 -20.96 25.40 -34.40
C PHE A 33 -19.61 25.48 -33.72
N SER A 34 -18.93 26.61 -33.88
CA SER A 34 -17.68 26.93 -33.18
C SER A 34 -17.92 27.62 -31.81
N GLN A 35 -19.12 27.41 -31.21
CA GLN A 35 -19.44 28.05 -29.94
C GLN A 35 -18.55 27.49 -28.80
N THR A 36 -17.86 28.38 -28.13
CA THR A 36 -16.91 28.10 -27.06
C THR A 36 -17.52 27.24 -25.92
N ASP A 37 -18.82 27.40 -25.67
CA ASP A 37 -19.51 26.65 -24.62
C ASP A 37 -19.74 25.16 -24.96
N LEU A 38 -19.98 24.84 -26.24
CA LEU A 38 -20.10 23.47 -26.71
C LEU A 38 -18.76 22.75 -26.70
N VAL A 39 -17.69 23.46 -27.06
CA VAL A 39 -16.32 22.91 -26.97
C VAL A 39 -15.96 22.61 -25.53
N LYS A 40 -16.25 23.52 -24.60
CA LYS A 40 -16.01 23.26 -23.14
C LYS A 40 -16.80 22.06 -22.64
N LYS A 41 -18.07 21.93 -23.03
CA LYS A 41 -18.90 20.77 -22.64
C LYS A 41 -18.38 19.46 -23.22
N ALA A 42 -17.97 19.47 -24.50
CA ALA A 42 -17.39 18.29 -25.15
C ALA A 42 -16.06 17.86 -24.50
N THR A 43 -15.20 18.84 -24.19
CA THR A 43 -13.94 18.58 -23.45
C THR A 43 -14.22 18.09 -22.04
N GLY A 44 -15.21 18.65 -21.33
CA GLY A 44 -15.64 18.20 -20.02
C GLY A 44 -16.26 16.79 -20.02
N ALA A 45 -16.78 16.32 -21.15
CA ALA A 45 -17.24 14.95 -21.36
C ALA A 45 -16.13 13.99 -21.83
N GLY A 46 -14.86 14.42 -21.82
CA GLY A 46 -13.72 13.57 -22.17
C GLY A 46 -13.43 13.44 -23.66
N ALA A 47 -14.11 14.20 -24.54
CA ALA A 47 -13.80 14.18 -25.95
C ALA A 47 -12.37 14.66 -26.23
N MET A 48 -11.63 13.93 -27.03
CA MET A 48 -10.21 14.19 -27.30
C MET A 48 -9.97 15.28 -28.33
N ALA A 49 -10.92 15.48 -29.23
CA ALA A 49 -10.87 16.51 -30.24
C ALA A 49 -12.29 16.88 -30.75
N TYR A 50 -12.38 17.96 -31.49
CA TYR A 50 -13.58 18.30 -32.22
C TYR A 50 -13.24 18.82 -33.63
N VAL A 51 -14.17 18.63 -34.57
CA VAL A 51 -14.08 19.08 -35.94
C VAL A 51 -15.37 19.78 -36.32
N THR A 52 -15.25 20.97 -36.93
CA THR A 52 -16.40 21.77 -37.37
C THR A 52 -16.89 21.36 -38.74
N LYS A 53 -18.22 21.31 -38.92
CA LYS A 53 -18.86 21.08 -40.23
C LYS A 53 -18.95 22.41 -41.01
N PRO A 54 -18.76 22.41 -42.36
CA PRO A 54 -18.33 21.28 -43.17
C PRO A 54 -16.85 20.96 -42.95
N TYR A 55 -16.52 19.66 -42.87
CA TYR A 55 -15.15 19.21 -42.68
C TYR A 55 -14.56 18.66 -44.00
N GLU A 56 -13.28 18.85 -44.13
CA GLU A 56 -12.46 18.31 -45.21
C GLU A 56 -11.66 17.11 -44.68
N GLU A 57 -11.43 16.13 -45.56
CA GLU A 57 -10.63 14.96 -45.19
C GLU A 57 -9.24 15.32 -44.70
N SER A 58 -8.63 16.33 -45.32
CA SER A 58 -7.32 16.89 -44.94
C SER A 58 -7.24 17.40 -43.48
N LYS A 59 -8.37 17.77 -42.89
CA LYS A 59 -8.46 18.20 -41.46
C LYS A 59 -8.93 17.08 -40.54
N LEU A 60 -9.81 16.22 -41.03
CA LEU A 60 -10.40 15.16 -40.25
C LEU A 60 -9.37 14.04 -39.92
N LEU A 61 -8.63 13.57 -40.93
CA LEU A 61 -7.67 12.49 -40.75
C LEU A 61 -6.56 12.79 -39.72
N PRO A 62 -5.86 13.97 -39.78
CA PRO A 62 -4.85 14.27 -38.76
C PRO A 62 -5.45 14.41 -37.36
N THR A 63 -6.69 14.92 -37.24
CA THR A 63 -7.36 15.02 -35.95
C THR A 63 -7.68 13.65 -35.34
N LEU A 64 -8.07 12.68 -36.18
CA LEU A 64 -8.30 11.32 -35.75
C LEU A 64 -7.00 10.64 -35.31
N GLU A 65 -5.91 10.83 -36.06
CA GLU A 65 -4.60 10.28 -35.71
C GLU A 65 -4.12 10.79 -34.34
N VAL A 66 -4.25 12.11 -34.11
CA VAL A 66 -3.90 12.71 -32.82
C VAL A 66 -4.78 12.17 -31.69
N ALA A 67 -6.09 12.05 -31.91
CA ALA A 67 -7.01 11.52 -30.93
C ALA A 67 -6.69 10.05 -30.57
N MET A 68 -6.37 9.23 -31.58
CA MET A 68 -5.97 7.83 -31.40
C MET A 68 -4.64 7.73 -30.63
N GLY A 69 -3.66 8.56 -30.98
CA GLY A 69 -2.37 8.60 -30.29
C GLY A 69 -2.52 8.97 -28.81
N ARG A 70 -3.32 9.99 -28.51
CA ARG A 70 -3.60 10.38 -27.12
C ARG A 70 -4.32 9.28 -26.33
N PHE A 71 -5.26 8.60 -26.96
CA PHE A 71 -5.96 7.51 -26.31
C PHE A 71 -5.02 6.35 -25.97
N ALA A 72 -4.13 6.00 -26.89
CA ALA A 72 -3.11 4.99 -26.63
C ALA A 72 -2.18 5.37 -25.48
N GLU A 73 -1.72 6.64 -25.46
CA GLU A 73 -0.87 7.17 -24.37
C GLU A 73 -1.56 7.11 -23.01
N ILE A 74 -2.86 7.50 -22.96
CA ILE A 74 -3.65 7.41 -21.72
C ILE A 74 -3.78 5.98 -21.24
N ASN A 75 -4.05 5.03 -22.14
CA ASN A 75 -4.14 3.62 -21.78
C ASN A 75 -2.82 3.05 -21.28
N ASP A 76 -1.71 3.40 -21.91
CA ASP A 76 -0.37 3.00 -21.43
C ASP A 76 -0.08 3.56 -20.03
N LEU A 77 -0.51 4.79 -19.74
CA LEU A 77 -0.38 5.39 -18.42
C LEU A 77 -1.25 4.68 -17.38
N LEU A 78 -2.52 4.36 -17.72
CA LEU A 78 -3.42 3.61 -16.83
C LEU A 78 -2.86 2.22 -16.51
N ASP A 79 -2.38 1.48 -17.51
CA ASP A 79 -1.75 0.18 -17.32
C ASP A 79 -0.50 0.27 -16.42
N ASN A 80 0.28 1.34 -16.56
CA ASN A 80 1.45 1.57 -15.71
C ASN A 80 1.06 1.89 -14.27
N VAL A 81 -0.01 2.66 -14.06
CA VAL A 81 -0.55 2.95 -12.71
C VAL A 81 -1.00 1.65 -12.05
N GLU A 82 -1.87 0.87 -12.71
CA GLU A 82 -2.34 -0.41 -12.17
C GLU A 82 -1.19 -1.37 -11.83
N ARG A 83 -0.18 -1.43 -12.71
CA ARG A 83 1.01 -2.26 -12.48
C ARG A 83 1.82 -1.79 -11.29
N SER A 84 1.93 -0.46 -11.10
CA SER A 84 2.63 0.14 -9.98
C SER A 84 1.88 -0.07 -8.67
N GLU A 85 0.57 0.07 -8.66
CA GLU A 85 -0.29 -0.19 -7.50
C GLU A 85 -0.19 -1.66 -7.06
N ARG A 86 -0.23 -2.59 -8.00
CA ARG A 86 -0.07 -4.03 -7.71
C ARG A 86 1.29 -4.33 -7.07
N LYS A 87 2.37 -3.77 -7.63
CA LYS A 87 3.72 -3.93 -7.05
C LYS A 87 3.81 -3.32 -5.65
N LEU A 88 3.19 -2.16 -5.44
CA LEU A 88 3.17 -1.51 -4.13
C LEU A 88 2.45 -2.37 -3.10
N GLN A 89 1.32 -2.96 -3.47
CA GLN A 89 0.57 -3.86 -2.59
C GLN A 89 1.40 -5.09 -2.22
N GLU A 90 2.01 -5.76 -3.22
CA GLU A 90 2.89 -6.92 -3.00
C GLU A 90 4.05 -6.60 -2.05
N THR A 91 4.70 -5.44 -2.27
CA THR A 91 5.82 -4.99 -1.42
C THR A 91 5.36 -4.69 0.01
N THR A 92 4.18 -4.06 0.15
CA THR A 92 3.60 -3.76 1.46
C THR A 92 3.28 -5.04 2.24
N ASP A 93 2.76 -6.06 1.57
CA ASP A 93 2.44 -7.34 2.21
C ASP A 93 3.72 -8.08 2.63
N GLN A 94 4.77 -8.06 1.80
CA GLN A 94 6.09 -8.61 2.14
C GLN A 94 6.74 -7.89 3.33
N LEU A 95 6.61 -6.56 3.41
CA LEU A 95 7.10 -5.78 4.54
C LEU A 95 6.41 -6.19 5.83
N LYS A 96 5.08 -6.28 5.84
CA LYS A 96 4.33 -6.73 7.02
C LYS A 96 4.76 -8.13 7.50
N GLU A 97 4.90 -9.07 6.57
CA GLU A 97 5.35 -10.41 6.91
C GLU A 97 6.76 -10.41 7.52
N THR A 98 7.65 -9.57 6.96
CA THR A 98 9.03 -9.45 7.45
C THR A 98 9.08 -8.79 8.82
N GLU A 99 8.28 -7.74 9.06
CA GLU A 99 8.14 -7.08 10.36
C GLU A 99 7.62 -8.04 11.43
N GLU A 100 6.62 -8.87 11.11
CA GLU A 100 6.13 -9.89 12.03
C GLU A 100 7.19 -10.94 12.38
N LYS A 101 7.97 -11.38 11.38
CA LYS A 101 9.08 -12.32 11.60
C LYS A 101 10.17 -11.71 12.47
N LEU A 102 10.52 -10.45 12.20
CA LEU A 102 11.50 -9.70 12.98
C LEU A 102 11.05 -9.57 14.42
N LYS A 103 9.83 -9.12 14.66
CA LYS A 103 9.26 -8.99 16.00
C LYS A 103 9.27 -10.30 16.78
N LYS A 104 8.90 -11.42 16.15
CA LYS A 104 8.97 -12.74 16.78
C LYS A 104 10.40 -13.15 17.15
N ALA A 105 11.37 -12.83 16.28
CA ALA A 105 12.78 -13.10 16.53
C ALA A 105 13.33 -12.25 17.67
N GLU A 106 12.96 -10.97 17.73
CA GLU A 106 13.33 -10.05 18.82
C GLU A 106 12.75 -10.52 20.15
N ASP A 107 11.45 -10.86 20.19
CA ASP A 107 10.79 -11.37 21.39
C ASP A 107 11.46 -12.68 21.89
N THR A 108 11.83 -13.57 20.98
CA THR A 108 12.54 -14.83 21.32
C THR A 108 13.94 -14.54 21.88
N LEU A 109 14.65 -13.59 21.29
CA LEU A 109 15.98 -13.18 21.74
C LEU A 109 15.92 -12.52 23.13
N GLU A 110 14.94 -11.66 23.34
CA GLU A 110 14.72 -11.02 24.63
C GLU A 110 14.35 -12.04 25.72
N GLU A 111 13.46 -12.98 25.41
CA GLU A 111 13.14 -14.08 26.33
C GLU A 111 14.39 -14.88 26.71
N ARG A 112 15.23 -15.26 25.73
CA ARG A 112 16.50 -15.95 26.01
C ARG A 112 17.40 -15.16 26.94
N LYS A 113 17.64 -13.87 26.63
CA LYS A 113 18.48 -13.00 27.47
C LYS A 113 17.96 -12.91 28.92
N LEU A 114 16.64 -12.78 29.09
CA LEU A 114 16.03 -12.72 30.41
C LEU A 114 16.13 -14.05 31.16
N VAL A 115 15.88 -15.16 30.48
CA VAL A 115 16.01 -16.51 31.07
C VAL A 115 17.46 -16.80 31.46
N ASP A 116 18.43 -16.47 30.63
CA ASP A 116 19.86 -16.68 30.95
C ASP A 116 20.31 -15.81 32.13
N ARG A 117 19.86 -14.58 32.22
CA ARG A 117 20.10 -13.72 33.37
C ARG A 117 19.45 -14.27 34.63
N ALA A 118 18.21 -14.74 34.55
CA ALA A 118 17.51 -15.37 35.67
C ALA A 118 18.20 -16.64 36.14
N LYS A 119 18.71 -17.49 35.21
CA LYS A 119 19.53 -18.66 35.55
C LYS A 119 20.77 -18.27 36.34
N GLY A 120 21.53 -17.28 35.86
CA GLY A 120 22.70 -16.79 36.57
C GLY A 120 22.39 -16.36 38.00
N LEU A 121 21.32 -15.62 38.22
CA LEU A 121 20.90 -15.19 39.55
C LEU A 121 20.47 -16.36 40.46
N LEU A 122 19.81 -17.39 39.93
CA LEU A 122 19.45 -18.57 40.68
C LEU A 122 20.69 -19.41 41.06
N MET A 123 21.71 -19.45 40.21
CA MET A 123 22.97 -20.09 40.50
C MET A 123 23.73 -19.37 41.62
N ASP A 124 23.82 -18.05 41.53
CA ASP A 124 24.59 -17.21 42.45
C ASP A 124 23.93 -17.06 43.84
N LYS A 125 22.61 -16.94 43.89
CA LYS A 125 21.85 -16.58 45.11
C LYS A 125 21.07 -17.72 45.73
N ALA A 126 20.82 -18.82 44.98
CA ALA A 126 20.00 -19.94 45.43
C ALA A 126 20.68 -21.32 45.25
N ASP A 127 21.98 -21.32 44.94
CA ASP A 127 22.85 -22.53 44.86
C ASP A 127 22.36 -23.60 43.90
N PHE A 128 21.66 -23.18 42.81
CA PHE A 128 21.24 -24.09 41.76
C PHE A 128 22.39 -24.44 40.81
N SER A 129 22.47 -25.67 40.34
CA SER A 129 23.24 -25.95 39.12
C SER A 129 22.58 -25.33 37.88
N GLU A 130 23.34 -25.08 36.82
CA GLU A 130 22.80 -24.53 35.59
C GLU A 130 21.61 -25.31 35.04
N GLN A 131 21.72 -26.63 35.00
CA GLN A 131 20.63 -27.51 34.59
C GLN A 131 19.45 -27.47 35.56
N GLY A 132 19.72 -27.36 36.86
CA GLY A 132 18.70 -27.22 37.90
C GLY A 132 17.91 -25.92 37.77
N ALA A 133 18.58 -24.79 37.58
CA ALA A 133 17.96 -23.51 37.39
C ALA A 133 17.06 -23.50 36.13
N PHE A 134 17.53 -24.04 35.03
CA PHE A 134 16.74 -24.13 33.79
C PHE A 134 15.49 -24.99 33.98
N ARG A 135 15.64 -26.18 34.55
CA ARG A 135 14.49 -27.08 34.81
C ARG A 135 13.49 -26.44 35.76
N TRP A 136 13.96 -25.75 36.78
CA TRP A 136 13.11 -25.08 37.75
C TRP A 136 12.29 -23.96 37.04
N ILE A 137 12.93 -23.12 36.23
CA ILE A 137 12.24 -22.06 35.45
C ILE A 137 11.20 -22.70 34.54
N GLN A 138 11.56 -23.75 33.82
CA GLN A 138 10.67 -24.43 32.89
C GLN A 138 9.46 -25.04 33.61
N LYS A 139 9.70 -25.81 34.71
CA LYS A 139 8.63 -26.42 35.49
C LYS A 139 7.70 -25.42 36.11
N THR A 140 8.23 -24.37 36.74
CA THR A 140 7.44 -23.31 37.37
C THR A 140 6.62 -22.54 36.37
N SER A 141 7.16 -22.24 35.18
CA SER A 141 6.44 -21.64 34.08
C SER A 141 5.23 -22.47 33.63
N MET A 142 5.41 -23.80 33.55
CA MET A 142 4.34 -24.72 33.17
C MET A 142 3.30 -24.89 34.29
N ASP A 143 3.72 -25.10 35.52
CA ASP A 143 2.86 -25.38 36.69
C ASP A 143 1.97 -24.15 37.00
N GLN A 144 2.53 -22.95 36.87
CA GLN A 144 1.82 -21.69 37.15
C GLN A 144 1.17 -21.07 35.88
N ARG A 145 1.36 -21.66 34.70
CA ARG A 145 0.90 -21.17 33.41
C ARG A 145 1.33 -19.70 33.13
N ILE A 146 2.54 -19.37 33.56
CA ILE A 146 3.14 -18.05 33.37
C ILE A 146 4.20 -18.13 32.26
N PRO A 147 4.23 -17.20 31.29
CA PRO A 147 5.29 -17.16 30.28
C PRO A 147 6.68 -17.10 30.92
N LYS A 148 7.65 -17.84 30.38
CA LYS A 148 9.04 -17.87 30.89
C LYS A 148 9.65 -16.47 30.98
N LYS A 149 9.35 -15.56 30.04
CA LYS A 149 9.74 -14.15 30.06
C LYS A 149 9.29 -13.44 31.35
N ARG A 150 8.02 -13.60 31.73
CA ARG A 150 7.47 -13.01 32.97
C ARG A 150 8.08 -13.60 34.22
N LEU A 151 8.26 -14.92 34.24
CA LEU A 151 8.91 -15.60 35.38
C LEU A 151 10.36 -15.14 35.52
N ALA A 152 11.11 -15.06 34.43
CA ALA A 152 12.48 -14.56 34.44
C ALA A 152 12.57 -13.10 34.94
N GLN A 153 11.67 -12.22 34.50
CA GLN A 153 11.57 -10.85 35.00
C GLN A 153 11.30 -10.81 36.52
N ALA A 154 10.41 -11.65 37.02
CA ALA A 154 10.12 -11.73 38.47
C ALA A 154 11.34 -12.20 39.28
N ILE A 155 12.10 -13.17 38.76
CA ILE A 155 13.36 -13.63 39.37
C ILE A 155 14.39 -12.50 39.39
N ILE A 156 14.56 -11.81 38.26
CA ILE A 156 15.49 -10.68 38.15
C ILE A 156 15.08 -9.53 39.09
N ALA A 157 13.80 -9.26 39.24
CA ALA A 157 13.31 -8.24 40.18
C ALA A 157 13.54 -8.63 41.65
N LYS A 158 13.47 -9.94 41.97
CA LYS A 158 13.63 -10.44 43.34
C LYS A 158 15.09 -10.59 43.77
N TYR A 159 15.95 -11.04 42.87
CA TYR A 159 17.32 -11.44 43.18
C TYR A 159 18.38 -10.57 42.47
N GLY A 160 17.98 -9.73 41.53
CA GLY A 160 18.89 -8.80 40.84
C GLY A 160 19.23 -7.62 41.74
N ASP A 161 20.49 -7.20 41.71
CA ASP A 161 20.88 -5.95 42.36
C ASP A 161 20.15 -4.77 41.68
N PRO A 162 19.70 -3.76 42.44
CA PRO A 162 19.12 -2.54 41.84
C PRO A 162 20.16 -1.94 40.88
N LYS A 163 19.73 -1.64 39.61
CA LYS A 163 20.55 -0.90 38.66
C LYS A 163 21.20 0.30 39.39
N PRO A 164 22.52 0.52 39.24
CA PRO A 164 23.07 1.81 39.63
C PRO A 164 22.32 2.87 38.85
N SER A 165 21.71 3.81 39.54
CA SER A 165 21.06 4.98 38.99
C SER A 165 22.08 5.70 38.08
N GLU A 166 21.72 5.89 36.80
CA GLU A 166 22.42 6.84 35.91
C GLU A 166 22.21 8.26 36.47
N THR A 167 23.00 8.62 37.47
CA THR A 167 23.18 9.97 37.92
C THR A 167 24.62 10.08 38.42
N ASP A 168 25.51 10.40 37.49
CA ASP A 168 26.59 11.38 37.67
C ASP A 168 27.47 11.46 36.44
N GLU A 169 27.09 12.28 35.48
CA GLU A 169 28.06 13.01 34.67
C GLU A 169 27.62 14.47 34.65
N ARG A 170 28.25 15.23 35.56
CA ARG A 170 28.42 16.67 35.42
C ARG A 170 29.69 16.93 34.62
#